data_396b42b22acaf35875d744d875d08c47
#
_entry.id   396b42b22acaf35875d744d875d08c47
#
_cell.length_a   1.000
_cell.length_b   1.000
_cell.length_c   1.000
_cell.angle_alpha   90.00
_cell.angle_beta   90.00
_cell.angle_gamma   90.00
#
_symmetry.space_group_name_H-M   'P 1'
#
loop_
_entity.id
_entity.type
_entity.pdbx_description
1 polymer ?
#
loop_
_entity_poly.entity_id
_entity_poly.type
_entity_poly.pdbx_seq_one_letter_code
_entity_poly.pdbx_strand_id
1 'polypeptide(L)' 'MSFDYNAPRWRRKRETILRRDGYLCRYCLRYGRRRQATTVHHIEHADEHPELAYNADNLISLCEACHNKMHPE' A
#
# COMPACT_ATOMS: atom_id res chain seq x y z
N MET A 1 0.01 -19.78 0.94
CA MET A 1 1.38 -19.23 1.05
C MET A 1 1.32 -17.73 1.23
N SER A 2 2.22 -17.21 2.06
CA SER A 2 2.26 -15.77 2.33
C SER A 2 2.93 -15.02 1.19
N PHE A 3 2.47 -13.80 0.93
CA PHE A 3 3.08 -12.92 -0.05
C PHE A 3 4.48 -12.52 0.42
N ASP A 4 5.45 -12.57 -0.48
CA ASP A 4 6.83 -12.24 -0.16
C ASP A 4 7.06 -10.72 -0.30
N TYR A 5 7.03 -10.02 0.82
CA TYR A 5 7.26 -8.57 0.87
C TYR A 5 8.74 -8.19 0.68
N ASN A 6 9.64 -9.16 0.67
CA ASN A 6 11.06 -8.93 0.45
C ASN A 6 11.50 -9.17 -0.98
N ALA A 7 10.60 -9.64 -1.85
CA ALA A 7 10.91 -9.90 -3.24
C ALA A 7 11.32 -8.61 -3.96
N PRO A 8 12.39 -8.65 -4.80
CA PRO A 8 12.80 -7.46 -5.55
C PRO A 8 11.69 -6.88 -6.41
N ARG A 9 10.85 -7.74 -7.00
CA ARG A 9 9.71 -7.30 -7.80
C ARG A 9 8.74 -6.46 -6.97
N TRP A 10 8.46 -6.88 -5.73
CA TRP A 10 7.58 -6.13 -4.83
C TRP A 10 8.19 -4.80 -4.45
N ARG A 11 9.47 -4.77 -4.15
CA ARG A 11 10.16 -3.54 -3.77
C ARG A 11 10.08 -2.50 -4.89
N ARG A 12 10.26 -2.92 -6.14
CA ARG A 12 10.13 -2.01 -7.29
C ARG A 12 8.69 -1.54 -7.47
N LYS A 13 7.73 -2.46 -7.34
CA LYS A 13 6.31 -2.11 -7.46
C LYS A 13 5.90 -1.13 -6.38
N ARG A 14 6.34 -1.39 -5.15
CA ARG A 14 6.07 -0.53 -4.01
C ARG A 14 6.56 0.90 -4.28
N GLU A 15 7.78 1.04 -4.77
CA GLU A 15 8.34 2.35 -5.09
C GLU A 15 7.54 3.05 -6.18
N THR A 16 7.13 2.32 -7.19
CA THR A 16 6.29 2.86 -8.27
C THR A 16 4.98 3.42 -7.72
N ILE A 17 4.33 2.69 -6.82
CA ILE A 17 3.07 3.11 -6.23
C ILE A 17 3.26 4.35 -5.34
N LEU A 18 4.33 4.36 -4.52
CA LEU A 18 4.63 5.53 -3.69
C LEU A 18 4.82 6.77 -4.54
N ARG A 19 5.55 6.66 -5.66
CA ARG A 19 5.72 7.79 -6.59
C ARG A 19 4.41 8.23 -7.20
N ARG A 20 3.57 7.27 -7.63
CA ARG A 20 2.23 7.59 -8.17
C ARG A 20 1.45 8.45 -7.21
N ASP A 21 1.55 8.13 -5.91
CA ASP A 21 0.78 8.79 -4.86
C ASP A 21 1.53 9.99 -4.24
N GLY A 22 2.66 10.38 -4.83
CA GLY A 22 3.44 11.53 -4.37
C GLY A 22 4.01 11.35 -2.98
N TYR A 23 4.23 10.11 -2.55
CA TYR A 23 4.71 9.76 -1.21
C TYR A 23 3.78 10.28 -0.11
N LEU A 24 2.51 10.47 -0.44
CA LEU A 24 1.50 10.94 0.50
C LEU A 24 0.46 9.87 0.78
N CYS A 25 0.02 9.81 2.04
CA CYS A 25 -1.03 8.91 2.45
C CYS A 25 -2.35 9.30 1.76
N ARG A 26 -2.94 8.37 0.98
CA ARG A 26 -4.15 8.64 0.23
C ARG A 26 -5.35 8.90 1.12
N TYR A 27 -5.44 8.21 2.25
CA TYR A 27 -6.55 8.45 3.21
C TYR A 27 -6.42 9.80 3.88
N CYS A 28 -5.22 10.18 4.30
CA CYS A 28 -5.03 11.50 4.91
C CYS A 28 -5.37 12.61 3.93
N LEU A 29 -4.97 12.47 2.66
CA LEU A 29 -5.30 13.45 1.63
C LEU A 29 -6.80 13.61 1.45
N ARG A 30 -7.57 12.51 1.53
CA ARG A 30 -9.02 12.55 1.39
C ARG A 30 -9.64 13.47 2.46
N TYR A 31 -9.03 13.54 3.63
CA TYR A 31 -9.49 14.39 4.73
C TYR A 31 -8.74 15.70 4.83
N GLY A 32 -8.03 16.08 3.77
CA GLY A 32 -7.33 17.36 3.70
C GLY A 32 -6.02 17.42 4.46
N ARG A 33 -5.44 16.27 4.81
CA ARG A 33 -4.17 16.19 5.53
C ARG A 33 -3.06 15.69 4.62
N ARG A 34 -1.89 16.28 4.74
CA ARG A 34 -0.72 15.89 3.97
C ARG A 34 0.25 15.14 4.89
N ARG A 35 0.11 13.82 4.94
CA ARG A 35 1.03 12.95 5.70
C ARG A 35 1.82 12.09 4.76
N GLN A 36 3.11 11.92 5.07
CA GLN A 36 3.97 11.06 4.29
C GLN A 36 3.53 9.61 4.38
N ALA A 37 3.47 8.95 3.24
CA ALA A 37 3.20 7.52 3.19
C ALA A 37 4.48 6.75 3.45
N THR A 38 4.38 5.69 4.23
CA THR A 38 5.50 4.81 4.55
C THR A 38 5.26 3.38 4.08
N THR A 39 4.04 3.05 3.68
CA THR A 39 3.63 1.69 3.38
C THR A 39 2.72 1.69 2.16
N VAL A 40 2.82 0.62 1.36
CA VAL A 40 1.85 0.35 0.29
C VAL A 40 1.01 -0.84 0.74
N HIS A 41 -0.30 -0.61 0.81
CA HIS A 41 -1.28 -1.56 1.33
C HIS A 41 -2.03 -2.23 0.19
N HIS A 42 -2.27 -3.54 0.30
CA HIS A 42 -3.16 -4.28 -0.59
C HIS A 42 -4.60 -4.08 -0.13
N ILE A 43 -5.46 -3.53 -0.99
CA ILE A 43 -6.87 -3.34 -0.66
C ILE A 43 -7.53 -4.71 -0.46
N GLU A 44 -7.35 -5.60 -1.43
CA GLU A 44 -7.68 -7.02 -1.27
C GLU A 44 -6.40 -7.76 -0.92
N HIS A 45 -6.44 -8.58 0.13
CA HIS A 45 -5.24 -9.25 0.66
C HIS A 45 -4.55 -10.11 -0.39
N ALA A 46 -3.23 -9.98 -0.49
CA ALA A 46 -2.44 -10.72 -1.47
C ALA A 46 -2.51 -12.23 -1.28
N ASP A 47 -2.66 -12.69 -0.04
CA ASP A 47 -2.76 -14.12 0.26
C ASP A 47 -4.08 -14.73 -0.24
N GLU A 48 -5.15 -13.95 -0.22
CA GLU A 48 -6.47 -14.38 -0.67
C GLU A 48 -6.68 -14.11 -2.16
N HIS A 49 -6.04 -13.07 -2.67
CA HIS A 49 -6.18 -12.62 -4.06
C HIS A 49 -4.81 -12.42 -4.71
N PRO A 50 -4.04 -13.52 -4.90
CA PRO A 50 -2.70 -13.40 -5.48
C PRO A 50 -2.70 -12.79 -6.88
N GLU A 51 -3.81 -12.92 -7.61
CA GLU A 51 -3.93 -12.32 -8.94
C GLU A 51 -3.95 -10.80 -8.89
N LEU A 52 -4.25 -10.22 -7.73
CA LEU A 52 -4.31 -8.76 -7.52
C LEU A 52 -3.07 -8.21 -6.82
N ALA A 53 -2.11 -9.07 -6.46
CA ALA A 53 -0.97 -8.67 -5.65
C ALA A 53 -0.12 -7.57 -6.29
N TYR A 54 -0.06 -7.52 -7.63
CA TYR A 54 0.70 -6.52 -8.37
C TYR A 54 -0.17 -5.60 -9.20
N ASN A 55 -1.48 -5.64 -8.99
CA ASN A 55 -2.41 -4.76 -9.70
C ASN A 55 -2.39 -3.37 -9.04
N ALA A 56 -2.03 -2.34 -9.82
CA ALA A 56 -1.93 -0.98 -9.30
C ALA A 56 -3.24 -0.49 -8.67
N ASP A 57 -4.39 -0.92 -9.20
CA ASP A 57 -5.70 -0.52 -8.67
C ASP A 57 -5.98 -1.14 -7.31
N ASN A 58 -5.24 -2.17 -6.93
CA ASN A 58 -5.37 -2.84 -5.64
C ASN A 58 -4.35 -2.34 -4.62
N LEU A 59 -3.56 -1.32 -4.97
CA LEU A 59 -2.46 -0.85 -4.14
C LEU A 59 -2.66 0.63 -3.80
N ILE A 60 -2.44 0.97 -2.54
CA ILE A 60 -2.65 2.31 -2.03
C ILE A 60 -1.54 2.66 -1.03
N SER A 61 -0.99 3.87 -1.16
CA SER A 61 0.02 4.37 -0.24
C SER A 61 -0.63 4.89 1.04
N LEU A 62 -0.13 4.49 2.19
CA LEU A 62 -0.67 4.86 3.49
C LEU A 62 0.43 5.27 4.45
N CYS A 63 0.11 6.16 5.38
CA CYS A 63 0.96 6.41 6.53
C CYS A 63 0.78 5.26 7.54
N GLU A 64 1.69 5.18 8.51
CA GLU A 64 1.68 4.11 9.49
C GLU A 64 0.36 4.03 10.26
N ALA A 65 -0.17 5.18 10.69
CA ALA A 65 -1.41 5.23 11.46
C ALA A 65 -2.60 4.68 10.66
N CYS A 66 -2.73 5.08 9.39
CA CYS A 66 -3.81 4.59 8.54
C CYS A 66 -3.65 3.10 8.22
N HIS A 67 -2.42 2.67 7.98
CA HIS A 67 -2.14 1.26 7.71
C HIS A 67 -2.52 0.39 8.91
N ASN A 68 -2.20 0.84 10.12
CA ASN A 68 -2.56 0.12 11.34
C ASN A 68 -4.06 0.02 11.55
N LYS A 69 -4.81 1.04 11.13
CA LYS A 69 -6.27 0.99 11.18
C LYS A 69 -6.86 -0.01 10.20
N MET A 70 -6.19 -0.23 9.06
CA MET A 70 -6.64 -1.18 8.04
C MET A 70 -6.39 -2.63 8.44
N HIS A 71 -5.51 -2.86 9.41
CA HIS A 71 -5.18 -4.19 9.90
C HIS A 71 -5.39 -4.26 11.41
N PRO A 72 -6.64 -4.05 11.88
CA PRO A 72 -6.90 -4.19 13.31
C PRO A 72 -6.71 -5.62 13.74
N GLU A 73 -6.07 -5.82 14.88
CA GLU A 73 -5.91 -7.12 15.47
C GLU A 73 -7.20 -7.56 16.14
#